data_d90c8559ffaac038c8c22c972875aa90
#
_entry.id   d90c8559ffaac038c8c22c972875aa90
#
_cell.length_a   1.000
_cell.length_b   1.000
_cell.length_c   1.000
_cell.angle_alpha   90.00
_cell.angle_beta   90.00
_cell.angle_gamma   90.00
#
_symmetry.space_group_name_H-M   'P 1'
#
loop_
_entity.id
_entity.type
_entity.pdbx_description
1 polymer ?
#
loop_
_entity_poly.entity_id
_entity_poly.type
_entity_poly.pdbx_seq_one_letter_code
_entity_poly.pdbx_strand_id
1 'polypeptide(L)'
;MAAHHQGPVTIHPVKTKADTREFVELAYRLNRGDPAWVPPLKGEVFDLLTPGKNPWYEHGKAQFFTARRDGRTVGRISAHIDTLALEQPAEQGMGPGTGNWGLLEAEDEEVARALLVTAEDWLRGQGMTRSLGPLSISIWDEPGLLIEGFDDIPTIMMGHNSPLYRGWIEGAGYNPVKQLLNYGVRVDDGFPSLVNRIVAAGEKNERIRIRKVNKKRFDAEAKLIMGLLNDAWSDNWGFVPLTDSEIAFIGKKLKDIVFEDLIRVAELDGEPVAFMIVLPNINELLIDMEGSLWPFNWARLLWWLRKPKSRTLRVPLMGVATKLQNSRMASTLAFMMIEFIRRDAVRDYGTQFGDIGWVLDDNQGMNAVAGAIEAKVNRVYQIYDKPLA
;
A
#
# COMPACT_ATOMS: atom_id res chain seq x y z
N MET A 1 -27.68 -25.39 21.95
CA MET A 1 -27.29 -24.84 20.65
C MET A 1 -26.84 -26.01 19.81
N ALA A 2 -27.59 -26.37 18.75
CA ALA A 2 -27.24 -27.46 17.86
C ALA A 2 -26.00 -27.04 17.07
N ALA A 3 -24.91 -27.81 17.17
CA ALA A 3 -23.76 -27.67 16.29
C ALA A 3 -24.27 -27.92 14.87
N HIS A 4 -24.36 -26.87 14.05
CA HIS A 4 -24.52 -27.04 12.62
C HIS A 4 -23.26 -27.76 12.14
N HIS A 5 -23.37 -29.05 11.80
CA HIS A 5 -22.34 -29.76 11.04
C HIS A 5 -22.24 -29.08 9.66
N GLN A 6 -21.26 -28.19 9.55
CA GLN A 6 -20.89 -27.62 8.25
C GLN A 6 -20.16 -28.72 7.47
N GLY A 7 -20.44 -28.81 6.17
CA GLY A 7 -19.76 -29.77 5.29
C GLY A 7 -18.23 -29.51 5.19
N PRO A 8 -17.45 -30.48 4.66
CA PRO A 8 -16.01 -30.36 4.57
C PRO A 8 -15.59 -29.18 3.65
N VAL A 9 -14.49 -28.52 4.03
CA VAL A 9 -13.86 -27.50 3.19
C VAL A 9 -13.10 -28.16 2.03
N THR A 10 -13.35 -27.71 0.82
CA THR A 10 -12.62 -28.14 -0.39
C THR A 10 -11.95 -26.96 -1.06
N ILE A 11 -10.70 -27.12 -1.51
CA ILE A 11 -9.94 -26.05 -2.15
C ILE A 11 -9.89 -26.26 -3.66
N HIS A 12 -10.16 -25.20 -4.40
CA HIS A 12 -10.21 -25.19 -5.86
C HIS A 12 -9.28 -24.11 -6.43
N PRO A 13 -8.40 -24.47 -7.38
CA PRO A 13 -7.61 -23.45 -8.09
C PRO A 13 -8.52 -22.64 -9.02
N VAL A 14 -8.29 -21.34 -9.06
CA VAL A 14 -8.95 -20.41 -9.99
C VAL A 14 -8.37 -20.63 -11.39
N LYS A 15 -9.19 -21.03 -12.35
CA LYS A 15 -8.77 -21.34 -13.73
C LYS A 15 -9.60 -20.63 -14.79
N THR A 16 -10.85 -20.32 -14.49
CA THR A 16 -11.81 -19.74 -15.43
C THR A 16 -12.19 -18.31 -15.05
N LYS A 17 -12.77 -17.56 -15.99
CA LYS A 17 -13.35 -16.24 -15.70
C LYS A 17 -14.45 -16.29 -14.64
N ALA A 18 -15.19 -17.41 -14.57
CA ALA A 18 -16.21 -17.61 -13.55
C ALA A 18 -15.56 -17.75 -12.16
N ASP A 19 -14.51 -18.58 -12.04
CA ASP A 19 -13.77 -18.73 -10.78
C ASP A 19 -13.15 -17.39 -10.35
N THR A 20 -12.58 -16.63 -11.28
CA THR A 20 -12.02 -15.29 -10.97
C THR A 20 -13.10 -14.34 -10.45
N ARG A 21 -14.32 -14.42 -11.02
CA ARG A 21 -15.44 -13.60 -10.53
C ARG A 21 -15.82 -13.99 -9.10
N GLU A 22 -15.95 -15.28 -8.81
CA GLU A 22 -16.24 -15.77 -7.45
C GLU A 22 -15.15 -15.35 -6.46
N PHE A 23 -13.88 -15.46 -6.86
CA PHE A 23 -12.74 -15.01 -6.08
C PHE A 23 -12.84 -13.52 -5.72
N VAL A 24 -13.17 -12.68 -6.69
CA VAL A 24 -13.30 -11.23 -6.47
C VAL A 24 -14.52 -10.90 -5.61
N GLU A 25 -15.70 -11.43 -5.96
CA GLU A 25 -16.97 -11.12 -5.28
C GLU A 25 -17.00 -11.56 -3.81
N LEU A 26 -16.18 -12.55 -3.42
CA LEU A 26 -16.12 -13.04 -2.05
C LEU A 26 -15.82 -11.92 -1.05
N ALA A 27 -14.81 -11.07 -1.31
CA ALA A 27 -14.44 -9.99 -0.40
C ALA A 27 -15.60 -9.01 -0.17
N TYR A 28 -16.34 -8.66 -1.24
CA TYR A 28 -17.49 -7.76 -1.13
C TYR A 28 -18.65 -8.36 -0.32
N ARG A 29 -18.74 -9.69 -0.31
CA ARG A 29 -19.75 -10.40 0.48
C ARG A 29 -19.34 -10.50 1.94
N LEU A 30 -18.09 -10.86 2.22
CA LEU A 30 -17.61 -11.09 3.59
C LEU A 30 -17.48 -9.78 4.38
N ASN A 31 -17.03 -8.73 3.73
CA ASN A 31 -16.84 -7.44 4.37
C ASN A 31 -18.09 -6.54 4.31
N ARG A 32 -19.22 -7.05 3.77
CA ARG A 32 -20.48 -6.31 3.75
C ARG A 32 -20.94 -6.04 5.19
N GLY A 33 -21.08 -4.77 5.53
CA GLY A 33 -21.53 -4.35 6.87
C GLY A 33 -20.38 -3.94 7.80
N ASP A 34 -19.12 -4.09 7.39
CA ASP A 34 -18.00 -3.44 8.04
C ASP A 34 -17.93 -1.98 7.59
N PRO A 35 -18.19 -0.99 8.48
CA PRO A 35 -18.22 0.43 8.10
C PRO A 35 -16.85 0.99 7.74
N ALA A 36 -15.76 0.31 8.12
CA ALA A 36 -14.40 0.71 7.82
C ALA A 36 -13.86 0.07 6.53
N TRP A 37 -14.52 -0.96 5.99
CA TRP A 37 -14.08 -1.58 4.75
C TRP A 37 -14.54 -0.78 3.53
N VAL A 38 -13.58 -0.28 2.75
CA VAL A 38 -13.86 0.45 1.51
C VAL A 38 -13.82 -0.52 0.33
N PRO A 39 -14.94 -0.75 -0.36
CA PRO A 39 -14.98 -1.64 -1.52
C PRO A 39 -14.09 -1.09 -2.66
N PRO A 40 -13.00 -1.77 -3.05
CA PRO A 40 -12.20 -1.34 -4.20
C PRO A 40 -13.01 -1.40 -5.49
N LEU A 41 -12.64 -0.63 -6.51
CA LEU A 41 -13.29 -0.74 -7.82
C LEU A 41 -13.02 -2.13 -8.41
N LYS A 42 -14.08 -2.88 -8.70
CA LYS A 42 -13.97 -4.27 -9.19
C LYS A 42 -13.10 -4.39 -10.44
N GLY A 43 -13.16 -3.39 -11.35
CA GLY A 43 -12.33 -3.37 -12.54
C GLY A 43 -10.84 -3.36 -12.23
N GLU A 44 -10.40 -2.61 -11.23
CA GLU A 44 -9.00 -2.57 -10.80
C GLU A 44 -8.56 -3.88 -10.18
N VAL A 45 -9.43 -4.52 -9.38
CA VAL A 45 -9.13 -5.84 -8.81
C VAL A 45 -8.99 -6.88 -9.91
N PHE A 46 -9.87 -6.89 -10.94
CA PHE A 46 -9.73 -7.79 -12.08
C PHE A 46 -8.44 -7.53 -12.87
N ASP A 47 -8.06 -6.27 -13.08
CA ASP A 47 -6.82 -5.92 -13.78
C ASP A 47 -5.58 -6.37 -13.00
N LEU A 48 -5.58 -6.23 -11.65
CA LEU A 48 -4.52 -6.71 -10.76
C LEU A 48 -4.28 -8.22 -10.92
N LEU A 49 -5.36 -9.01 -11.04
CA LEU A 49 -5.31 -10.48 -11.10
C LEU A 49 -5.05 -11.03 -12.52
N THR A 50 -5.06 -10.18 -13.55
CA THR A 50 -5.06 -10.65 -14.95
C THR A 50 -3.68 -10.53 -15.58
N PRO A 51 -3.03 -11.66 -15.97
CA PRO A 51 -1.84 -11.64 -16.81
C PRO A 51 -2.08 -10.83 -18.09
N GLY A 52 -1.08 -10.02 -18.51
CA GLY A 52 -1.19 -9.13 -19.67
C GLY A 52 -1.90 -7.80 -19.40
N LYS A 53 -2.53 -7.64 -18.22
CA LYS A 53 -3.05 -6.37 -17.72
C LYS A 53 -2.10 -5.76 -16.71
N ASN A 54 -1.67 -6.55 -15.73
CA ASN A 54 -0.71 -6.15 -14.71
C ASN A 54 0.70 -6.55 -15.15
N PRO A 55 1.63 -5.60 -15.37
CA PRO A 55 3.00 -5.87 -15.81
C PRO A 55 3.84 -6.66 -14.79
N TRP A 56 3.44 -6.72 -13.53
CA TRP A 56 4.07 -7.60 -12.54
C TRP A 56 4.21 -9.05 -13.05
N TYR A 57 3.29 -9.53 -13.87
CA TYR A 57 3.38 -10.88 -14.45
C TYR A 57 4.51 -11.06 -15.48
N GLU A 58 5.25 -10.02 -15.85
CA GLU A 58 6.45 -10.14 -16.68
C GLU A 58 7.60 -10.83 -15.91
N HIS A 59 7.59 -10.69 -14.56
CA HIS A 59 8.57 -11.30 -13.66
C HIS A 59 7.93 -12.06 -12.50
N GLY A 60 6.61 -12.07 -12.39
CA GLY A 60 5.87 -12.72 -11.34
C GLY A 60 5.02 -13.91 -11.82
N LYS A 61 4.77 -14.84 -10.91
CA LYS A 61 3.90 -15.99 -11.11
C LYS A 61 2.96 -16.13 -9.92
N ALA A 62 1.67 -16.24 -10.17
CA ALA A 62 0.66 -16.41 -9.14
C ALA A 62 -0.31 -17.54 -9.44
N GLN A 63 -0.83 -18.17 -8.38
CA GLN A 63 -1.98 -19.05 -8.40
C GLN A 63 -2.96 -18.58 -7.35
N PHE A 64 -4.23 -18.47 -7.75
CA PHE A 64 -5.33 -18.10 -6.87
C PHE A 64 -6.12 -19.35 -6.50
N PHE A 65 -6.65 -19.38 -5.28
CA PHE A 65 -7.46 -20.50 -4.78
C PHE A 65 -8.71 -19.97 -4.11
N THR A 66 -9.81 -20.73 -4.26
CA THR A 66 -11.05 -20.54 -3.50
C THR A 66 -11.30 -21.74 -2.62
N ALA A 67 -11.79 -21.51 -1.40
CA ALA A 67 -12.33 -22.53 -0.53
C ALA A 67 -13.85 -22.61 -0.72
N ARG A 68 -14.39 -23.82 -0.81
CA ARG A 68 -15.83 -24.06 -0.90
C ARG A 68 -16.31 -24.99 0.23
N ARG A 69 -17.51 -24.72 0.71
CA ARG A 69 -18.24 -25.51 1.69
C ARG A 69 -19.70 -25.56 1.26
N ASP A 70 -20.26 -26.78 1.12
CA ASP A 70 -21.63 -27.00 0.64
C ASP A 70 -21.94 -26.29 -0.70
N GLY A 71 -20.98 -26.30 -1.63
CA GLY A 71 -21.08 -25.68 -2.94
C GLY A 71 -20.94 -24.15 -2.97
N ARG A 72 -20.79 -23.50 -1.82
CA ARG A 72 -20.63 -22.04 -1.69
C ARG A 72 -19.17 -21.68 -1.44
N THR A 73 -18.68 -20.64 -2.12
CA THR A 73 -17.34 -20.10 -1.88
C THR A 73 -17.30 -19.42 -0.52
N VAL A 74 -16.40 -19.85 0.37
CA VAL A 74 -16.28 -19.41 1.77
C VAL A 74 -14.92 -18.81 2.12
N GLY A 75 -13.96 -18.87 1.17
CA GLY A 75 -12.64 -18.26 1.36
C GLY A 75 -11.86 -18.13 0.05
N ARG A 76 -10.80 -17.34 0.09
CA ARG A 76 -9.87 -17.13 -1.03
C ARG A 76 -8.47 -16.82 -0.54
N ILE A 77 -7.46 -17.13 -1.35
CA ILE A 77 -6.05 -16.78 -1.12
C ILE A 77 -5.29 -16.71 -2.43
N SER A 78 -4.22 -15.91 -2.51
CA SER A 78 -3.20 -15.99 -3.54
C SER A 78 -1.93 -16.65 -3.00
N ALA A 79 -1.24 -17.43 -3.85
CA ALA A 79 0.16 -17.80 -3.65
C ALA A 79 0.95 -17.31 -4.86
N HIS A 80 2.09 -16.66 -4.65
CA HIS A 80 2.81 -16.02 -5.74
C HIS A 80 4.31 -15.92 -5.47
N ILE A 81 5.06 -15.74 -6.54
CA ILE A 81 6.51 -15.65 -6.55
C ILE A 81 6.90 -14.51 -7.48
N ASP A 82 7.79 -13.65 -6.99
CA ASP A 82 8.36 -12.55 -7.75
C ASP A 82 9.86 -12.80 -7.95
N THR A 83 10.30 -12.97 -9.19
CA THR A 83 11.70 -13.26 -9.49
C THR A 83 12.63 -12.11 -9.12
N LEU A 84 12.17 -10.86 -9.21
CA LEU A 84 12.96 -9.70 -8.78
C LEU A 84 13.10 -9.66 -7.24
N ALA A 85 12.08 -10.11 -6.52
CA ALA A 85 12.14 -10.26 -5.07
C ALA A 85 13.13 -11.37 -4.64
N LEU A 86 13.22 -12.47 -5.42
CA LEU A 86 14.18 -13.54 -5.17
C LEU A 86 15.65 -13.11 -5.37
N GLU A 87 15.89 -12.08 -6.18
CA GLU A 87 17.22 -11.51 -6.44
C GLU A 87 17.67 -10.55 -5.34
N GLN A 88 16.77 -10.12 -4.45
CA GLN A 88 17.12 -9.21 -3.37
C GLN A 88 17.92 -9.92 -2.26
N PRO A 89 18.74 -9.18 -1.48
CA PRO A 89 19.42 -9.72 -0.32
C PRO A 89 18.44 -10.30 0.71
N ALA A 90 18.72 -11.49 1.24
CA ALA A 90 17.83 -12.15 2.20
C ALA A 90 17.62 -11.34 3.49
N GLU A 91 18.64 -10.59 3.92
CA GLU A 91 18.59 -9.68 5.07
C GLU A 91 17.62 -8.49 4.87
N GLN A 92 17.26 -8.18 3.63
CA GLN A 92 16.26 -7.18 3.29
C GLN A 92 14.82 -7.75 3.25
N GLY A 93 14.60 -8.93 3.81
CA GLY A 93 13.24 -9.48 4.02
C GLY A 93 12.69 -10.32 2.88
N MET A 94 13.13 -10.10 1.65
CA MET A 94 12.85 -10.93 0.48
C MET A 94 14.03 -11.91 0.28
N GLY A 95 14.35 -12.31 -0.93
CA GLY A 95 15.52 -13.06 -1.28
C GLY A 95 15.25 -14.51 -1.66
N PRO A 96 16.33 -15.26 -1.96
CA PRO A 96 16.21 -16.61 -2.48
C PRO A 96 15.35 -17.52 -1.62
N GLY A 97 14.47 -18.31 -2.27
CA GLY A 97 13.60 -19.27 -1.60
C GLY A 97 12.37 -18.67 -0.93
N THR A 98 12.13 -17.35 -1.03
CA THR A 98 10.96 -16.72 -0.44
C THR A 98 9.81 -16.66 -1.44
N GLY A 99 8.70 -17.34 -1.13
CA GLY A 99 7.44 -17.19 -1.83
C GLY A 99 6.44 -16.37 -1.00
N ASN A 100 5.44 -15.82 -1.64
CA ASN A 100 4.49 -14.92 -1.01
C ASN A 100 3.06 -15.45 -1.06
N TRP A 101 2.23 -14.97 -0.14
CA TRP A 101 0.79 -15.17 -0.13
C TRP A 101 0.07 -13.87 0.21
N GLY A 102 -1.20 -13.78 -0.20
CA GLY A 102 -2.02 -12.60 0.10
C GLY A 102 -3.47 -12.76 -0.32
N LEU A 103 -4.20 -11.66 -0.38
CA LEU A 103 -5.62 -11.62 -0.75
C LEU A 103 -6.47 -12.62 0.06
N LEU A 104 -6.06 -12.93 1.31
CA LEU A 104 -6.77 -13.86 2.18
C LEU A 104 -8.10 -13.27 2.61
N GLU A 105 -9.16 -14.04 2.36
CA GLU A 105 -10.47 -13.85 2.95
C GLU A 105 -11.01 -15.20 3.37
N ALA A 106 -11.61 -15.28 4.57
CA ALA A 106 -12.14 -16.52 5.10
C ALA A 106 -13.33 -16.26 6.04
N GLU A 107 -14.32 -17.14 6.00
CA GLU A 107 -15.49 -17.05 6.89
C GLU A 107 -15.15 -17.52 8.31
N ASP A 108 -14.19 -18.43 8.47
CA ASP A 108 -13.75 -18.97 9.74
C ASP A 108 -12.31 -19.48 9.71
N GLU A 109 -11.80 -19.88 10.88
CA GLU A 109 -10.43 -20.34 11.07
C GLU A 109 -10.10 -21.62 10.29
N GLU A 110 -11.05 -22.56 10.17
CA GLU A 110 -10.85 -23.81 9.41
C GLU A 110 -10.57 -23.49 7.93
N VAL A 111 -11.36 -22.56 7.35
CA VAL A 111 -11.20 -22.09 5.98
C VAL A 111 -9.87 -21.38 5.80
N ALA A 112 -9.50 -20.46 6.71
CA ALA A 112 -8.23 -19.75 6.65
C ALA A 112 -7.05 -20.70 6.70
N ARG A 113 -7.06 -21.68 7.61
CA ARG A 113 -6.00 -22.70 7.74
C ARG A 113 -5.88 -23.55 6.48
N ALA A 114 -6.99 -24.03 5.93
CA ALA A 114 -6.98 -24.83 4.69
C ALA A 114 -6.38 -24.05 3.50
N LEU A 115 -6.71 -22.77 3.39
CA LEU A 115 -6.17 -21.88 2.36
C LEU A 115 -4.67 -21.63 2.53
N LEU A 116 -4.22 -21.34 3.76
CA LEU A 116 -2.79 -21.13 4.06
C LEU A 116 -1.96 -22.38 3.75
N VAL A 117 -2.41 -23.56 4.17
CA VAL A 117 -1.75 -24.85 3.84
C VAL A 117 -1.67 -25.04 2.32
N THR A 118 -2.76 -24.74 1.59
CA THR A 118 -2.75 -24.84 0.12
C THR A 118 -1.76 -23.91 -0.54
N ALA A 119 -1.65 -22.66 -0.05
CA ALA A 119 -0.67 -21.70 -0.53
C ALA A 119 0.76 -22.18 -0.25
N GLU A 120 1.03 -22.71 0.96
CA GLU A 120 2.31 -23.29 1.34
C GLU A 120 2.68 -24.47 0.44
N ASP A 121 1.74 -25.39 0.18
CA ASP A 121 1.98 -26.57 -0.68
C ASP A 121 2.28 -26.15 -2.13
N TRP A 122 1.60 -25.15 -2.63
CA TRP A 122 1.91 -24.60 -3.95
C TRP A 122 3.30 -23.99 -3.98
N LEU A 123 3.68 -23.20 -2.96
CA LEU A 123 5.01 -22.60 -2.84
C LEU A 123 6.11 -23.67 -2.74
N ARG A 124 5.92 -24.73 -1.93
CA ARG A 124 6.83 -25.89 -1.87
C ARG A 124 6.99 -26.55 -3.24
N GLY A 125 5.87 -26.73 -3.95
CA GLY A 125 5.88 -27.28 -5.30
C GLY A 125 6.62 -26.41 -6.33
N GLN A 126 6.84 -25.13 -6.03
CA GLN A 126 7.67 -24.21 -6.81
C GLN A 126 9.13 -24.12 -6.29
N GLY A 127 9.51 -24.89 -5.29
CA GLY A 127 10.86 -24.89 -4.71
C GLY A 127 11.12 -23.80 -3.68
N MET A 128 10.07 -23.14 -3.17
CA MET A 128 10.24 -22.15 -2.11
C MET A 128 10.40 -22.83 -0.75
N THR A 129 11.23 -22.24 0.10
CA THR A 129 11.58 -22.72 1.45
C THR A 129 11.05 -21.81 2.55
N ARG A 130 10.46 -20.69 2.19
CA ARG A 130 9.88 -19.70 3.11
C ARG A 130 8.59 -19.11 2.49
N SER A 131 7.56 -18.97 3.32
CA SER A 131 6.31 -18.33 2.99
C SER A 131 6.23 -16.98 3.72
N LEU A 132 6.09 -15.89 2.99
CA LEU A 132 6.03 -14.52 3.52
C LEU A 132 4.75 -13.83 3.07
N GLY A 133 4.05 -13.15 3.98
CA GLY A 133 2.80 -12.43 3.65
C GLY A 133 2.12 -11.83 4.88
N PRO A 134 0.91 -11.25 4.70
CA PRO A 134 0.24 -11.10 3.41
C PRO A 134 0.81 -9.97 2.54
N LEU A 135 0.86 -10.19 1.24
CA LEU A 135 1.08 -9.16 0.22
C LEU A 135 -0.03 -9.35 -0.83
N SER A 136 -0.64 -8.30 -1.35
CA SER A 136 -1.73 -8.48 -2.31
C SER A 136 -1.27 -9.20 -3.58
N ILE A 137 -0.29 -8.67 -4.29
CA ILE A 137 0.49 -9.37 -5.34
C ILE A 137 1.97 -9.02 -5.18
N SER A 138 2.26 -7.78 -4.79
CA SER A 138 3.61 -7.29 -4.57
C SER A 138 3.68 -6.48 -3.28
N ILE A 139 4.88 -6.12 -2.85
CA ILE A 139 5.12 -5.19 -1.75
C ILE A 139 4.56 -3.79 -2.04
N TRP A 140 4.34 -3.46 -3.34
CA TRP A 140 3.85 -2.16 -3.78
C TRP A 140 2.32 -2.02 -3.75
N ASP A 141 1.60 -3.14 -3.61
CA ASP A 141 0.13 -3.12 -3.56
C ASP A 141 -0.38 -2.87 -2.12
N GLU A 142 -0.84 -3.89 -1.43
CA GLU A 142 -1.32 -3.79 -0.05
C GLU A 142 -0.55 -4.78 0.83
N PRO A 143 0.63 -4.40 1.36
CA PRO A 143 1.41 -5.26 2.23
C PRO A 143 0.92 -5.24 3.67
N GLY A 144 0.99 -6.40 4.31
CA GLY A 144 0.70 -6.57 5.73
C GLY A 144 -0.77 -6.75 6.06
N LEU A 145 -0.98 -7.37 7.21
CA LEU A 145 -2.28 -7.56 7.86
C LEU A 145 -2.52 -6.42 8.83
N LEU A 146 -3.65 -5.73 8.74
CA LEU A 146 -4.04 -4.75 9.75
C LEU A 146 -4.21 -5.46 11.10
N ILE A 147 -3.50 -4.98 12.14
CA ILE A 147 -3.55 -5.53 13.50
C ILE A 147 -3.97 -4.50 14.55
N GLU A 148 -3.90 -3.20 14.22
CA GLU A 148 -4.37 -2.09 15.06
C GLU A 148 -4.95 -0.97 14.19
N GLY A 149 -6.00 -0.28 14.67
CA GLY A 149 -6.64 0.84 13.99
C GLY A 149 -7.76 0.45 13.04
N PHE A 150 -8.70 -0.40 13.50
CA PHE A 150 -9.81 -0.93 12.70
C PHE A 150 -11.01 0.03 12.58
N ASP A 151 -11.08 1.08 13.40
CA ASP A 151 -12.32 1.84 13.61
C ASP A 151 -12.62 2.86 12.50
N ASP A 152 -11.59 3.29 11.76
CA ASP A 152 -11.70 4.29 10.70
C ASP A 152 -11.46 3.69 9.32
N ILE A 153 -12.04 4.31 8.28
CA ILE A 153 -11.75 3.95 6.89
C ILE A 153 -10.26 4.17 6.59
N PRO A 154 -9.58 3.22 5.92
CA PRO A 154 -8.19 3.42 5.51
C PRO A 154 -8.10 4.49 4.42
N THR A 155 -6.93 5.11 4.32
CA THR A 155 -6.62 5.95 3.17
C THR A 155 -6.35 5.09 1.93
N ILE A 156 -6.37 5.73 0.76
CA ILE A 156 -6.14 5.05 -0.53
C ILE A 156 -4.89 4.14 -0.50
N MET A 157 -4.96 2.97 -1.12
CA MET A 157 -3.90 1.95 -1.18
C MET A 157 -3.52 1.37 0.19
N MET A 158 -4.41 1.37 1.16
CA MET A 158 -4.21 0.72 2.46
C MET A 158 -5.29 -0.32 2.68
N GLY A 159 -4.87 -1.56 3.02
CA GLY A 159 -5.78 -2.66 3.25
C GLY A 159 -6.58 -2.54 4.53
N HIS A 160 -7.72 -3.22 4.57
CA HIS A 160 -8.54 -3.44 5.76
C HIS A 160 -8.97 -4.91 5.78
N ASN A 161 -8.99 -5.52 6.94
CA ASN A 161 -9.32 -6.93 7.13
C ASN A 161 -9.98 -7.18 8.49
N SER A 162 -10.59 -8.35 8.66
CA SER A 162 -11.13 -8.77 9.94
C SER A 162 -10.04 -8.85 11.03
N PRO A 163 -10.27 -8.36 12.25
CA PRO A 163 -9.35 -8.51 13.37
C PRO A 163 -9.10 -9.97 13.78
N LEU A 164 -9.97 -10.89 13.38
CA LEU A 164 -9.83 -12.33 13.66
C LEU A 164 -8.65 -12.96 12.90
N TYR A 165 -8.28 -12.41 11.76
CA TYR A 165 -7.25 -13.00 10.88
C TYR A 165 -5.88 -13.10 11.57
N ARG A 166 -5.54 -12.17 12.45
CA ARG A 166 -4.31 -12.25 13.23
C ARG A 166 -4.19 -13.58 13.97
N GLY A 167 -5.19 -13.92 14.76
CA GLY A 167 -5.19 -15.18 15.54
C GLY A 167 -5.14 -16.42 14.66
N TRP A 168 -5.82 -16.40 13.51
CA TRP A 168 -5.85 -17.54 12.57
C TRP A 168 -4.51 -17.75 11.88
N ILE A 169 -3.81 -16.69 11.49
CA ILE A 169 -2.51 -16.72 10.85
C ILE A 169 -1.43 -17.17 11.84
N GLU A 170 -1.41 -16.59 13.03
CA GLU A 170 -0.49 -16.98 14.12
C GLU A 170 -0.75 -18.45 14.55
N GLY A 171 -2.03 -18.86 14.67
CA GLY A 171 -2.45 -20.24 14.93
C GLY A 171 -2.08 -21.25 13.83
N ALA A 172 -1.87 -20.80 12.59
CA ALA A 172 -1.34 -21.59 11.49
C ALA A 172 0.21 -21.71 11.50
N GLY A 173 0.88 -21.13 12.50
CA GLY A 173 2.34 -21.23 12.69
C GLY A 173 3.15 -20.15 11.99
N TYR A 174 2.55 -19.07 11.60
CA TYR A 174 3.26 -17.90 11.08
C TYR A 174 3.78 -17.01 12.21
N ASN A 175 4.98 -16.48 12.04
CA ASN A 175 5.64 -15.59 13.00
C ASN A 175 5.67 -14.15 12.48
N PRO A 176 5.44 -13.12 13.32
CA PRO A 176 5.57 -11.73 12.92
C PRO A 176 7.03 -11.39 12.63
N VAL A 177 7.31 -10.73 11.50
CA VAL A 177 8.68 -10.39 11.06
C VAL A 177 8.90 -8.92 10.78
N LYS A 178 7.87 -8.16 10.40
CA LYS A 178 8.02 -6.73 10.11
C LYS A 178 6.71 -6.00 10.36
N GLN A 179 6.78 -4.85 11.03
CA GLN A 179 5.65 -3.92 11.15
C GLN A 179 5.76 -2.76 10.18
N LEU A 180 4.60 -2.37 9.68
CA LEU A 180 4.42 -1.20 8.84
C LEU A 180 3.51 -0.24 9.60
N LEU A 181 4.04 0.91 9.97
CA LEU A 181 3.33 1.90 10.76
C LEU A 181 2.64 2.92 9.85
N ASN A 182 1.43 3.31 10.19
CA ASN A 182 0.79 4.48 9.64
C ASN A 182 0.66 5.55 10.72
N TYR A 183 1.11 6.75 10.41
CA TYR A 183 1.06 7.91 11.30
C TYR A 183 -0.03 8.86 10.86
N GLY A 184 -0.97 9.17 11.75
CA GLY A 184 -1.96 10.22 11.56
C GLY A 184 -1.49 11.54 12.19
N VAL A 185 -1.70 12.65 11.49
CA VAL A 185 -1.37 13.99 11.98
C VAL A 185 -2.45 14.99 11.60
N ARG A 186 -2.78 15.90 12.51
CA ARG A 186 -3.63 17.04 12.20
C ARG A 186 -2.80 18.13 11.52
N VAL A 187 -3.28 18.62 10.37
CA VAL A 187 -2.48 19.54 9.52
C VAL A 187 -3.07 20.94 9.38
N ASP A 188 -4.34 21.15 9.68
CA ASP A 188 -5.01 22.46 9.58
C ASP A 188 -4.54 23.46 10.64
N ASP A 189 -4.08 22.99 11.80
CA ASP A 189 -3.55 23.84 12.89
C ASP A 189 -2.06 24.26 12.68
N GLY A 190 -1.40 23.72 11.63
CA GLY A 190 0.05 23.93 11.39
C GLY A 190 0.93 22.95 12.15
N PHE A 191 2.23 23.21 12.15
CA PHE A 191 3.23 22.35 12.81
C PHE A 191 3.90 23.05 13.99
N PRO A 192 4.58 22.28 14.88
CA PRO A 192 5.31 22.83 16.03
C PRO A 192 6.33 23.92 15.66
N SER A 193 6.61 24.83 16.59
CA SER A 193 7.49 25.97 16.38
C SER A 193 8.91 25.59 15.92
N LEU A 194 9.39 24.40 16.32
CA LEU A 194 10.69 23.89 15.87
C LEU A 194 10.69 23.64 14.35
N VAL A 195 9.67 22.94 13.86
CA VAL A 195 9.50 22.63 12.42
C VAL A 195 9.38 23.93 11.62
N ASN A 196 8.53 24.86 12.10
CA ASN A 196 8.36 26.17 11.44
C ASN A 196 9.67 26.97 11.35
N ARG A 197 10.54 26.92 12.37
CA ARG A 197 11.86 27.54 12.33
C ARG A 197 12.79 26.88 11.33
N ILE A 198 12.79 25.55 11.25
CA ILE A 198 13.61 24.83 10.27
C ILE A 198 13.16 25.18 8.83
N VAL A 199 11.85 25.19 8.58
CA VAL A 199 11.30 25.58 7.28
C VAL A 199 11.68 27.00 6.91
N ALA A 200 11.50 27.98 7.83
CA ALA A 200 11.85 29.38 7.60
C ALA A 200 13.35 29.60 7.36
N ALA A 201 14.22 28.80 7.97
CA ALA A 201 15.65 28.81 7.70
C ALA A 201 15.96 28.21 6.31
N GLY A 202 15.28 27.13 5.94
CA GLY A 202 15.40 26.51 4.62
C GLY A 202 14.93 27.43 3.49
N GLU A 203 13.82 28.17 3.67
CA GLU A 203 13.32 29.15 2.70
C GLU A 203 14.31 30.30 2.40
N LYS A 204 15.23 30.60 3.34
CA LYS A 204 16.31 31.60 3.16
C LYS A 204 17.56 31.01 2.52
N ASN A 205 17.66 29.73 2.35
CA ASN A 205 18.83 29.07 1.79
C ASN A 205 18.72 29.00 0.25
N GLU A 206 19.46 29.87 -0.44
CA GLU A 206 19.44 29.99 -1.91
C GLU A 206 19.86 28.71 -2.65
N ARG A 207 20.52 27.77 -1.96
CA ARG A 207 20.89 26.47 -2.51
C ARG A 207 19.70 25.52 -2.62
N ILE A 208 18.61 25.76 -1.86
CA ILE A 208 17.45 24.89 -1.81
C ILE A 208 16.33 25.46 -2.67
N ARG A 209 15.79 24.62 -3.53
CA ARG A 209 14.59 24.92 -4.31
C ARG A 209 13.57 23.79 -4.15
N ILE A 210 12.38 24.12 -3.64
CA ILE A 210 11.26 23.19 -3.58
C ILE A 210 10.28 23.54 -4.71
N ARG A 211 10.09 22.62 -5.66
CA ARG A 211 9.21 22.86 -6.80
C ARG A 211 8.08 21.85 -6.88
N LYS A 212 6.98 22.25 -7.49
CA LYS A 212 5.92 21.36 -7.95
C LYS A 212 6.40 20.54 -9.15
N VAL A 213 5.80 19.39 -9.38
CA VAL A 213 5.95 18.66 -10.64
C VAL A 213 5.19 19.36 -11.75
N ASN A 214 5.56 19.07 -13.00
CA ASN A 214 4.90 19.60 -14.18
C ASN A 214 4.17 18.47 -14.92
N LYS A 215 2.83 18.40 -14.81
CA LYS A 215 2.01 17.36 -15.48
C LYS A 215 2.15 17.35 -17.01
N LYS A 216 2.56 18.47 -17.63
CA LYS A 216 2.84 18.51 -19.08
C LYS A 216 4.09 17.69 -19.45
N ARG A 217 4.95 17.41 -18.45
CA ARG A 217 6.17 16.59 -18.61
C ARG A 217 6.07 15.33 -17.76
N PHE A 218 4.89 14.75 -17.67
CA PHE A 218 4.55 13.67 -16.73
C PHE A 218 5.58 12.52 -16.75
N ASP A 219 5.91 12.00 -17.92
CA ASP A 219 6.83 10.86 -18.05
C ASP A 219 8.26 11.19 -17.54
N ALA A 220 8.73 12.41 -17.81
CA ALA A 220 10.04 12.86 -17.34
C ALA A 220 10.05 13.06 -15.80
N GLU A 221 8.99 13.62 -15.23
CA GLU A 221 8.87 13.79 -13.78
C GLU A 221 8.69 12.43 -13.07
N ALA A 222 7.91 11.50 -13.63
CA ALA A 222 7.76 10.16 -13.13
C ALA A 222 9.11 9.41 -13.12
N LYS A 223 9.86 9.47 -14.23
CA LYS A 223 11.20 8.85 -14.31
C LYS A 223 12.18 9.44 -13.29
N LEU A 224 12.15 10.76 -13.11
CA LEU A 224 12.99 11.44 -12.10
C LEU A 224 12.64 10.96 -10.69
N ILE A 225 11.36 10.96 -10.35
CA ILE A 225 10.90 10.53 -9.01
C ILE A 225 11.21 9.05 -8.76
N MET A 226 10.99 8.18 -9.76
CA MET A 226 11.32 6.76 -9.61
C MET A 226 12.83 6.51 -9.47
N GLY A 227 13.66 7.31 -10.15
CA GLY A 227 15.11 7.27 -9.94
C GLY A 227 15.49 7.63 -8.50
N LEU A 228 14.89 8.71 -7.96
CA LEU A 228 15.10 9.10 -6.57
C LEU A 228 14.55 8.06 -5.58
N LEU A 229 13.42 7.42 -5.89
CA LEU A 229 12.84 6.37 -5.07
C LEU A 229 13.77 5.15 -4.98
N ASN A 230 14.24 4.66 -6.13
CA ASN A 230 15.14 3.52 -6.20
C ASN A 230 16.45 3.79 -5.43
N ASP A 231 17.02 5.01 -5.52
CA ASP A 231 18.19 5.39 -4.73
C ASP A 231 17.85 5.46 -3.23
N ALA A 232 16.77 6.14 -2.86
CA ALA A 232 16.44 6.41 -1.46
C ALA A 232 16.01 5.17 -0.67
N TRP A 233 15.44 4.15 -1.34
CA TRP A 233 14.82 2.98 -0.71
C TRP A 233 15.56 1.67 -0.97
N SER A 234 16.69 1.68 -1.68
CA SER A 234 17.47 0.49 -2.03
C SER A 234 17.78 -0.42 -0.84
N ASP A 235 18.00 0.15 0.33
CA ASP A 235 18.36 -0.57 1.55
C ASP A 235 17.15 -0.88 2.46
N ASN A 236 15.92 -0.50 2.05
CA ASN A 236 14.74 -0.73 2.85
C ASN A 236 14.34 -2.22 2.85
N TRP A 237 13.86 -2.67 3.99
CA TRP A 237 13.29 -4.01 4.12
C TRP A 237 12.10 -4.19 3.15
N GLY A 238 12.10 -5.31 2.43
CA GLY A 238 11.04 -5.65 1.48
C GLY A 238 11.10 -4.89 0.14
N PHE A 239 12.07 -4.00 -0.05
CA PHE A 239 12.19 -3.26 -1.31
C PHE A 239 12.44 -4.20 -2.48
N VAL A 240 11.65 -4.02 -3.55
CA VAL A 240 11.83 -4.66 -4.85
C VAL A 240 11.80 -3.55 -5.90
N PRO A 241 12.81 -3.41 -6.76
CA PRO A 241 12.81 -2.35 -7.76
C PRO A 241 11.65 -2.50 -8.75
N LEU A 242 10.99 -1.38 -9.08
CA LEU A 242 9.96 -1.35 -10.09
C LEU A 242 10.58 -1.36 -11.50
N THR A 243 10.00 -2.15 -12.39
CA THR A 243 10.36 -2.15 -13.81
C THR A 243 9.79 -0.93 -14.54
N ASP A 244 10.34 -0.60 -15.71
CA ASP A 244 9.81 0.49 -16.54
C ASP A 244 8.34 0.27 -16.94
N SER A 245 7.93 -0.99 -17.17
CA SER A 245 6.54 -1.37 -17.45
C SER A 245 5.62 -1.09 -16.28
N GLU A 246 6.05 -1.44 -15.07
CA GLU A 246 5.29 -1.18 -13.83
C GLU A 246 5.18 0.32 -13.54
N ILE A 247 6.27 1.07 -13.70
CA ILE A 247 6.28 2.53 -13.55
C ILE A 247 5.29 3.18 -14.52
N ALA A 248 5.28 2.77 -15.80
CA ALA A 248 4.35 3.27 -16.79
C ALA A 248 2.89 2.92 -16.45
N PHE A 249 2.65 1.70 -15.96
CA PHE A 249 1.33 1.22 -15.56
C PHE A 249 0.79 1.98 -14.33
N ILE A 250 1.59 2.10 -13.28
CA ILE A 250 1.25 2.87 -12.07
C ILE A 250 1.03 4.34 -12.43
N GLY A 251 1.92 4.92 -13.24
CA GLY A 251 1.80 6.29 -13.69
C GLY A 251 0.50 6.54 -14.46
N LYS A 252 0.10 5.62 -15.34
CA LYS A 252 -1.18 5.70 -16.06
C LYS A 252 -2.38 5.65 -15.12
N LYS A 253 -2.38 4.77 -14.13
CA LYS A 253 -3.45 4.65 -13.14
C LYS A 253 -3.55 5.89 -12.24
N LEU A 254 -2.42 6.41 -11.80
CA LEU A 254 -2.39 7.53 -10.86
C LEU A 254 -2.56 8.89 -11.53
N LYS A 255 -2.37 8.99 -12.85
CA LYS A 255 -2.35 10.27 -13.60
C LYS A 255 -3.56 11.17 -13.31
N ASP A 256 -4.73 10.60 -13.13
CA ASP A 256 -5.96 11.35 -12.92
C ASP A 256 -6.15 11.80 -11.46
N ILE A 257 -5.59 11.05 -10.49
CA ILE A 257 -5.66 11.35 -9.06
C ILE A 257 -4.40 12.04 -8.50
N VAL A 258 -3.38 12.22 -9.34
CA VAL A 258 -2.17 12.98 -9.01
C VAL A 258 -2.40 14.46 -9.32
N PHE A 259 -2.14 15.32 -8.34
CA PHE A 259 -2.28 16.77 -8.44
C PHE A 259 -0.92 17.43 -8.23
N GLU A 260 -0.54 18.39 -9.12
CA GLU A 260 0.76 19.07 -9.06
C GLU A 260 1.01 19.75 -7.71
N ASP A 261 -0.06 20.23 -7.10
CA ASP A 261 0.00 20.89 -5.79
C ASP A 261 0.34 19.96 -4.63
N LEU A 262 0.18 18.66 -4.83
CA LEU A 262 0.41 17.62 -3.82
C LEU A 262 1.69 16.82 -4.07
N ILE A 263 2.53 17.23 -5.03
CA ILE A 263 3.83 16.61 -5.27
C ILE A 263 4.92 17.66 -5.24
N ARG A 264 6.00 17.35 -4.54
CA ARG A 264 7.21 18.21 -4.46
C ARG A 264 8.44 17.43 -4.85
N VAL A 265 9.32 18.15 -5.56
CA VAL A 265 10.71 17.77 -5.78
C VAL A 265 11.58 18.83 -5.12
N ALA A 266 12.52 18.41 -4.30
CA ALA A 266 13.52 19.27 -3.70
C ALA A 266 14.82 19.19 -4.49
N GLU A 267 15.34 20.34 -4.86
CA GLU A 267 16.62 20.52 -5.55
C GLU A 267 17.62 21.20 -4.60
N LEU A 268 18.85 20.70 -4.60
CA LEU A 268 19.99 21.30 -3.89
C LEU A 268 21.06 21.65 -4.92
N ASP A 269 21.43 22.92 -4.99
CA ASP A 269 22.34 23.44 -6.01
C ASP A 269 21.91 23.10 -7.46
N GLY A 270 20.60 23.03 -7.70
CA GLY A 270 19.99 22.69 -8.99
C GLY A 270 19.87 21.19 -9.29
N GLU A 271 20.37 20.32 -8.40
CA GLU A 271 20.25 18.87 -8.53
C GLU A 271 19.03 18.36 -7.75
N PRO A 272 18.10 17.55 -8.36
CA PRO A 272 17.03 16.89 -7.65
C PRO A 272 17.58 15.87 -6.63
N VAL A 273 17.21 16.02 -5.36
CA VAL A 273 17.77 15.21 -4.25
C VAL A 273 16.71 14.65 -3.32
N ALA A 274 15.46 15.09 -3.43
CA ALA A 274 14.38 14.54 -2.63
C ALA A 274 13.04 14.73 -3.33
N PHE A 275 12.06 13.91 -2.95
CA PHE A 275 10.70 14.00 -3.46
C PHE A 275 9.69 13.63 -2.38
N MET A 276 8.45 14.08 -2.55
CA MET A 276 7.30 13.70 -1.75
C MET A 276 6.05 13.67 -2.64
N ILE A 277 5.35 12.55 -2.62
CA ILE A 277 4.05 12.36 -3.27
C ILE A 277 2.97 12.29 -2.21
N VAL A 278 1.91 13.04 -2.40
CA VAL A 278 0.72 13.01 -1.56
C VAL A 278 -0.51 12.82 -2.43
N LEU A 279 -1.42 11.98 -1.98
CA LEU A 279 -2.65 11.66 -2.67
C LEU A 279 -3.86 12.06 -1.83
N PRO A 280 -4.91 12.64 -2.44
CA PRO A 280 -6.19 12.82 -1.76
C PRO A 280 -6.79 11.45 -1.44
N ASN A 281 -7.45 11.32 -0.29
CA ASN A 281 -8.10 10.08 0.08
C ASN A 281 -9.41 9.86 -0.68
N ILE A 282 -9.30 9.27 -1.86
CA ILE A 282 -10.46 8.92 -2.68
C ILE A 282 -11.40 7.91 -2.00
N ASN A 283 -10.92 7.18 -0.98
CA ASN A 283 -11.74 6.24 -0.23
C ASN A 283 -12.91 6.92 0.48
N GLU A 284 -12.77 8.22 0.83
CA GLU A 284 -13.87 9.04 1.32
C GLU A 284 -15.05 9.14 0.33
N LEU A 285 -14.78 8.94 -0.96
CA LEU A 285 -15.78 8.89 -2.02
C LEU A 285 -16.19 7.45 -2.37
N LEU A 286 -15.24 6.52 -2.40
CA LEU A 286 -15.45 5.15 -2.86
C LEU A 286 -16.26 4.30 -1.87
N ILE A 287 -16.25 4.64 -0.58
CA ILE A 287 -16.98 3.91 0.47
C ILE A 287 -18.46 3.70 0.11
N ASP A 288 -19.08 4.68 -0.53
CA ASP A 288 -20.50 4.66 -0.92
C ASP A 288 -20.74 4.06 -2.32
N MET A 289 -19.70 3.58 -3.02
CA MET A 289 -19.82 3.14 -4.42
C MET A 289 -19.97 1.63 -4.60
N GLU A 290 -19.88 0.85 -3.52
CA GLU A 290 -19.98 -0.61 -3.54
C GLU A 290 -19.07 -1.28 -4.60
N GLY A 291 -17.91 -0.68 -4.88
CA GLY A 291 -16.93 -1.16 -5.87
C GLY A 291 -17.37 -1.02 -7.33
N SER A 292 -18.44 -0.23 -7.64
CA SER A 292 -18.97 -0.08 -8.98
C SER A 292 -19.10 1.39 -9.39
N LEU A 293 -18.68 1.70 -10.63
CA LEU A 293 -18.90 3.01 -11.23
C LEU A 293 -20.28 3.15 -11.89
N TRP A 294 -21.03 2.06 -12.06
CA TRP A 294 -22.36 2.06 -12.67
C TRP A 294 -23.47 2.04 -11.61
N PRO A 295 -24.64 2.69 -11.84
CA PRO A 295 -24.94 3.43 -13.08
C PRO A 295 -24.48 4.90 -13.09
N PHE A 296 -24.27 5.56 -11.93
CA PHE A 296 -24.01 7.01 -11.87
C PHE A 296 -22.74 7.40 -11.09
N ASN A 297 -22.07 6.47 -10.44
CA ASN A 297 -20.88 6.73 -9.64
C ASN A 297 -19.70 7.29 -10.47
N TRP A 298 -19.62 6.93 -11.77
CA TRP A 298 -18.64 7.53 -12.68
C TRP A 298 -18.78 9.06 -12.77
N ALA A 299 -20.02 9.60 -12.73
CA ALA A 299 -20.23 11.04 -12.79
C ALA A 299 -19.79 11.72 -11.47
N ARG A 300 -20.05 11.07 -10.30
CA ARG A 300 -19.55 11.53 -8.99
C ARG A 300 -18.03 11.57 -8.97
N LEU A 301 -17.37 10.52 -9.49
CA LEU A 301 -15.91 10.43 -9.59
C LEU A 301 -15.35 11.53 -10.49
N LEU A 302 -15.89 11.72 -11.71
CA LEU A 302 -15.46 12.78 -12.63
C LEU A 302 -15.63 14.18 -12.06
N TRP A 303 -16.71 14.41 -11.33
CA TRP A 303 -16.94 15.71 -10.68
C TRP A 303 -15.92 15.94 -9.57
N TRP A 304 -15.64 14.92 -8.74
CA TRP A 304 -14.64 14.98 -7.69
C TRP A 304 -13.22 15.21 -8.26
N LEU A 305 -12.84 14.53 -9.34
CA LEU A 305 -11.53 14.70 -10.00
C LEU A 305 -11.28 16.13 -10.52
N ARG A 306 -12.35 16.87 -10.84
CA ARG A 306 -12.22 18.27 -11.29
C ARG A 306 -11.94 19.25 -10.14
N LYS A 307 -12.47 18.98 -8.97
CA LYS A 307 -12.32 19.81 -7.78
C LYS A 307 -12.28 18.93 -6.54
N PRO A 308 -11.19 18.22 -6.33
CA PRO A 308 -11.09 17.28 -5.22
C PRO A 308 -11.20 18.02 -3.89
N LYS A 309 -12.00 17.46 -3.01
CA LYS A 309 -12.04 17.79 -1.60
C LYS A 309 -11.72 16.51 -0.86
N SER A 310 -10.80 16.59 0.10
CA SER A 310 -10.36 15.45 0.85
C SER A 310 -10.01 15.89 2.27
N ARG A 311 -10.73 15.34 3.22
CA ARG A 311 -10.48 15.62 4.63
C ARG A 311 -9.14 15.07 5.07
N THR A 312 -8.77 13.91 4.53
CA THR A 312 -7.50 13.23 4.82
C THR A 312 -6.67 13.11 3.54
N LEU A 313 -5.38 13.38 3.62
CA LEU A 313 -4.41 13.10 2.56
C LEU A 313 -3.49 11.95 2.98
N ARG A 314 -3.03 11.16 2.03
CA ARG A 314 -2.02 10.13 2.25
C ARG A 314 -0.68 10.52 1.65
N VAL A 315 0.40 10.27 2.40
CA VAL A 315 1.79 10.32 1.95
C VAL A 315 2.26 8.88 1.68
N PRO A 316 2.05 8.33 0.47
CA PRO A 316 2.50 6.98 0.16
C PRO A 316 4.01 6.89 -0.07
N LEU A 317 4.61 7.94 -0.64
CA LEU A 317 6.01 7.93 -1.06
C LEU A 317 6.70 9.23 -0.69
N MET A 318 7.83 9.09 0.00
CA MET A 318 8.76 10.17 0.29
C MET A 318 10.17 9.61 0.33
N GLY A 319 11.12 10.32 -0.26
CA GLY A 319 12.52 9.90 -0.26
C GLY A 319 13.48 11.07 -0.33
N VAL A 320 14.64 10.89 0.30
CA VAL A 320 15.78 11.77 0.20
C VAL A 320 16.97 10.94 -0.28
N ALA A 321 17.68 11.41 -1.29
CA ALA A 321 18.82 10.74 -1.89
C ALA A 321 19.80 10.23 -0.84
N THR A 322 20.30 9.01 -1.03
CA THR A 322 21.15 8.28 -0.06
C THR A 322 22.34 9.13 0.41
N LYS A 323 22.95 9.91 -0.49
CA LYS A 323 24.08 10.83 -0.16
C LYS A 323 23.75 11.91 0.88
N LEU A 324 22.47 12.21 1.12
CA LEU A 324 22.02 13.21 2.09
C LEU A 324 21.36 12.59 3.33
N GLN A 325 21.05 11.32 3.34
CA GLN A 325 20.43 10.64 4.47
C GLN A 325 21.26 10.83 5.75
N ASN A 326 20.59 10.82 6.90
CA ASN A 326 21.20 11.06 8.22
C ASN A 326 21.86 12.45 8.39
N SER A 327 21.56 13.41 7.52
CA SER A 327 22.03 14.80 7.61
C SER A 327 20.95 15.77 8.07
N ARG A 328 21.36 16.92 8.60
CA ARG A 328 20.43 18.03 8.88
C ARG A 328 19.74 18.55 7.61
N MET A 329 20.42 18.45 6.48
CA MET A 329 19.86 18.83 5.18
C MET A 329 18.66 17.95 4.81
N ALA A 330 18.76 16.62 4.99
CA ALA A 330 17.66 15.71 4.75
C ALA A 330 16.40 16.11 5.54
N SER A 331 16.54 16.37 6.84
CA SER A 331 15.42 16.83 7.67
C SER A 331 14.85 18.17 7.21
N THR A 332 15.72 19.12 6.82
CA THR A 332 15.28 20.43 6.31
C THR A 332 14.45 20.27 5.04
N LEU A 333 14.93 19.48 4.07
CA LEU A 333 14.21 19.22 2.81
C LEU A 333 12.86 18.51 3.07
N ALA A 334 12.86 17.52 3.98
CA ALA A 334 11.65 16.82 4.38
C ALA A 334 10.59 17.77 4.95
N PHE A 335 10.94 18.58 5.95
CA PHE A 335 9.99 19.51 6.56
C PHE A 335 9.53 20.61 5.59
N MET A 336 10.40 21.10 4.71
CA MET A 336 10.01 22.06 3.68
C MET A 336 8.98 21.45 2.70
N MET A 337 9.19 20.24 2.20
CA MET A 337 8.25 19.57 1.31
C MET A 337 6.90 19.33 2.01
N ILE A 338 6.92 18.83 3.24
CA ILE A 338 5.74 18.59 4.07
C ILE A 338 4.95 19.88 4.25
N GLU A 339 5.59 20.98 4.68
CA GLU A 339 4.94 22.25 4.93
C GLU A 339 4.40 22.90 3.65
N PHE A 340 5.12 22.84 2.53
CA PHE A 340 4.67 23.41 1.27
C PHE A 340 3.44 22.67 0.72
N ILE A 341 3.40 21.34 0.84
CA ILE A 341 2.22 20.56 0.49
C ILE A 341 1.07 20.86 1.46
N ARG A 342 1.33 20.93 2.77
CA ARG A 342 0.31 21.23 3.77
C ARG A 342 -0.39 22.58 3.46
N ARG A 343 0.37 23.63 3.14
CA ARG A 343 -0.19 24.96 2.80
C ARG A 343 -1.16 24.88 1.62
N ASP A 344 -0.78 24.18 0.55
CA ASP A 344 -1.65 24.00 -0.62
C ASP A 344 -2.85 23.07 -0.27
N ALA A 345 -2.63 22.01 0.47
CA ALA A 345 -3.64 21.03 0.86
C ALA A 345 -4.77 21.65 1.71
N VAL A 346 -4.42 22.39 2.73
CA VAL A 346 -5.39 23.05 3.61
C VAL A 346 -6.17 24.11 2.82
N ARG A 347 -5.48 24.93 2.03
CA ARG A 347 -6.10 26.01 1.26
C ARG A 347 -7.04 25.51 0.16
N ASP A 348 -6.60 24.56 -0.65
CA ASP A 348 -7.25 24.20 -1.90
C ASP A 348 -8.15 22.97 -1.78
N TYR A 349 -7.77 22.01 -0.92
CA TYR A 349 -8.46 20.72 -0.75
C TYR A 349 -9.33 20.66 0.50
N GLY A 350 -9.16 21.58 1.45
CA GLY A 350 -9.87 21.58 2.73
C GLY A 350 -9.41 20.47 3.68
N THR A 351 -8.14 20.09 3.55
CA THR A 351 -7.56 18.99 4.31
C THR A 351 -7.39 19.35 5.78
N GLN A 352 -7.72 18.41 6.66
CA GLN A 352 -7.58 18.52 8.10
C GLN A 352 -6.53 17.53 8.65
N PHE A 353 -6.39 16.35 8.01
CA PHE A 353 -5.53 15.27 8.46
C PHE A 353 -4.58 14.80 7.36
N GLY A 354 -3.42 14.33 7.78
CA GLY A 354 -2.47 13.63 6.93
C GLY A 354 -2.16 12.25 7.49
N ASP A 355 -2.14 11.25 6.62
CA ASP A 355 -1.70 9.90 6.92
C ASP A 355 -0.36 9.65 6.23
N ILE A 356 0.67 9.29 7.01
CA ILE A 356 2.02 8.98 6.53
C ILE A 356 2.22 7.48 6.68
N GLY A 357 2.29 6.78 5.60
CA GLY A 357 2.43 5.32 5.64
C GLY A 357 2.53 4.68 4.23
N TRP A 358 3.13 3.51 4.14
CA TRP A 358 3.65 2.76 5.30
C TRP A 358 5.08 3.19 5.66
N VAL A 359 5.35 3.27 6.94
CA VAL A 359 6.69 3.51 7.48
C VAL A 359 7.15 2.21 8.16
N LEU A 360 8.31 1.70 7.79
CA LEU A 360 8.91 0.55 8.47
C LEU A 360 9.18 0.90 9.94
N ASP A 361 8.89 -0.03 10.85
CA ASP A 361 9.08 0.15 12.29
C ASP A 361 10.51 0.54 12.69
N ASP A 362 11.50 0.11 11.92
CA ASP A 362 12.93 0.41 12.10
C ASP A 362 13.44 1.62 11.29
N ASN A 363 12.58 2.31 10.52
CA ASN A 363 12.96 3.50 9.76
C ASN A 363 13.12 4.73 10.69
N GLN A 364 14.30 4.84 11.31
CA GLN A 364 14.59 5.92 12.29
C GLN A 364 14.39 7.33 11.70
N GLY A 365 14.73 7.55 10.43
CA GLY A 365 14.61 8.84 9.76
C GLY A 365 13.16 9.31 9.67
N MET A 366 12.27 8.44 9.16
CA MET A 366 10.84 8.76 9.04
C MET A 366 10.14 8.79 10.40
N ASN A 367 10.51 7.92 11.33
CA ASN A 367 9.97 7.94 12.69
C ASN A 367 10.35 9.24 13.42
N ALA A 368 11.56 9.77 13.22
CA ALA A 368 11.98 11.07 13.75
C ALA A 368 11.21 12.24 13.11
N VAL A 369 10.96 12.20 11.79
CA VAL A 369 10.15 13.22 11.10
C VAL A 369 8.72 13.20 11.62
N ALA A 370 8.10 12.03 11.73
CA ALA A 370 6.75 11.87 12.27
C ALA A 370 6.64 12.40 13.71
N GLY A 371 7.61 12.05 14.57
CA GLY A 371 7.67 12.59 15.95
C GLY A 371 7.81 14.10 16.01
N ALA A 372 8.63 14.71 15.14
CA ALA A 372 8.84 16.16 15.12
C ALA A 372 7.59 16.97 14.71
N ILE A 373 6.70 16.39 13.90
CA ILE A 373 5.40 16.98 13.54
C ILE A 373 4.26 16.52 14.44
N GLU A 374 4.57 15.83 15.55
CA GLU A 374 3.61 15.31 16.53
C GLU A 374 2.59 14.32 15.94
N ALA A 375 2.97 13.62 14.86
CA ALA A 375 2.17 12.55 14.30
C ALA A 375 2.13 11.34 15.25
N LYS A 376 1.00 10.64 15.28
CA LYS A 376 0.79 9.46 16.14
C LYS A 376 0.47 8.24 15.29
N VAL A 377 0.98 7.09 15.69
CA VAL A 377 0.58 5.82 15.07
C VAL A 377 -0.92 5.65 15.23
N ASN A 378 -1.63 5.51 14.13
CA ASN A 378 -3.08 5.28 14.10
C ASN A 378 -3.45 3.92 13.49
N ARG A 379 -2.54 3.29 12.73
CA ARG A 379 -2.69 1.92 12.23
C ARG A 379 -1.36 1.20 12.25
N VAL A 380 -1.42 -0.11 12.49
CA VAL A 380 -0.27 -1.01 12.42
C VAL A 380 -0.62 -2.18 11.51
N TYR A 381 0.25 -2.45 10.55
CA TYR A 381 0.17 -3.62 9.69
C TYR A 381 1.33 -4.56 10.01
N GLN A 382 1.06 -5.87 10.02
CA GLN A 382 2.05 -6.90 10.35
C GLN A 382 2.29 -7.81 9.16
N ILE A 383 3.55 -8.00 8.80
CA ILE A 383 3.98 -9.03 7.86
C ILE A 383 4.47 -10.22 8.66
N TYR A 384 4.13 -11.41 8.20
CA TYR A 384 4.42 -12.70 8.82
C TYR A 384 5.25 -13.57 7.89
N ASP A 385 6.02 -14.48 8.48
CA ASP A 385 6.65 -15.55 7.72
C ASP A 385 6.50 -16.91 8.39
N LYS A 386 6.79 -17.94 7.59
CA LYS A 386 6.83 -19.34 8.04
C LYS A 386 7.84 -20.10 7.20
N PRO A 387 8.81 -20.84 7.82
CA PRO A 387 9.63 -21.79 7.09
C PRO A 387 8.76 -22.87 6.45
N LEU A 388 9.07 -23.22 5.20
CA LEU A 388 8.45 -24.33 4.47
C LEU A 388 9.41 -25.50 4.51
N ALA A 389 9.24 -26.36 5.52
CA ALA A 389 10.03 -27.58 5.65
C ALA A 389 9.62 -28.64 4.60
#